data_c46f48cbe2b05f2bab979dabd52fe3ab
#
_entry.id   c46f48cbe2b05f2bab979dabd52fe3ab
#
_cell.length_a   1.000
_cell.length_b   1.000
_cell.length_c   1.000
_cell.angle_alpha   90.00
_cell.angle_beta   90.00
_cell.angle_gamma   90.00
#
_symmetry.space_group_name_H-M   'P 1'
#
loop_
_entity.id
_entity.type
_entity.pdbx_description
1 polymer ?
#
loop_
_entity_poly.entity_id
_entity_poly.type
_entity_poly.pdbx_seq_one_letter_code
_entity_poly.pdbx_strand_id
1 'polypeptide(L)'
;MSSLILTLPLTPPGITTTYSYALTSDGHTAAAHAHAAAGLLPEPSRPGGEVVAVVPLAALSWQRVQLPPGIPLGANQQTPRLRSILEGLLEDRLLDDPAQLHFALQPGARAGSPVWVAVCDRSWLRDHLQALEAVGRPVSRVVPEFAPGPTASGGTEIFAIGTPDDPQMVLCGQGADHSVTMLPLSAAVLALAGLTPQADDDAAAPVVRADPAVAEAAERTLGRPVTLHTSTQRALDAARGDWDLAQFELASTGRLRAMRKAGSAASAFLYGPQWRAARWATGLLAAAHLVGLNAWAWQEKQALAAKQVAVRGALTTTFPQVKVVVDAPVQMERELTLLRQKAGS
;
A
#
# COMPACT_ATOMS: atom_id res chain seq x y z
N MET A 1 -12.68 -5.13 2.75
CA MET A 1 -12.39 -4.78 1.33
C MET A 1 -12.41 -6.08 0.54
N SER A 2 -13.05 -6.11 -0.65
CA SER A 2 -13.05 -7.34 -1.47
C SER A 2 -11.69 -7.49 -2.13
N SER A 3 -11.05 -8.64 -1.99
CA SER A 3 -9.72 -8.89 -2.55
C SER A 3 -9.67 -10.26 -3.23
N LEU A 4 -8.95 -10.30 -4.36
CA LEU A 4 -8.50 -11.52 -5.00
C LEU A 4 -7.03 -11.73 -4.61
N ILE A 5 -6.74 -12.82 -3.93
CA ILE A 5 -5.40 -13.18 -3.49
C ILE A 5 -4.93 -14.34 -4.36
N LEU A 6 -3.75 -14.19 -4.96
CA LEU A 6 -3.17 -15.14 -5.90
C LEU A 6 -1.83 -15.61 -5.38
N THR A 7 -1.58 -16.91 -5.30
CA THR A 7 -0.24 -17.43 -5.04
C THR A 7 0.46 -17.68 -6.37
N LEU A 8 1.65 -17.08 -6.54
CA LEU A 8 2.45 -17.22 -7.75
C LEU A 8 3.12 -18.62 -7.76
N PRO A 9 3.01 -19.36 -8.86
CA PRO A 9 3.72 -20.63 -8.99
C PRO A 9 5.23 -20.39 -9.22
N LEU A 10 6.06 -21.33 -8.82
CA LEU A 10 7.53 -21.25 -9.00
C LEU A 10 7.95 -21.31 -10.48
N THR A 11 7.13 -21.95 -11.31
CA THR A 11 7.39 -22.05 -12.75
C THR A 11 7.08 -20.72 -13.45
N PRO A 12 7.83 -20.34 -14.49
CA PRO A 12 7.51 -19.16 -15.30
C PRO A 12 6.07 -19.20 -15.85
N PRO A 13 5.44 -18.04 -16.09
CA PRO A 13 4.08 -17.98 -16.60
C PRO A 13 4.01 -18.51 -18.04
N GLY A 14 2.98 -19.32 -18.32
CA GLY A 14 2.70 -19.89 -19.63
C GLY A 14 1.19 -20.14 -19.80
N ILE A 15 0.80 -20.67 -20.95
CA ILE A 15 -0.61 -20.92 -21.29
C ILE A 15 -1.26 -21.89 -20.30
N THR A 16 -0.50 -22.88 -19.81
CA THR A 16 -0.96 -23.93 -18.88
C THR A 16 -0.71 -23.57 -17.41
N THR A 17 -0.08 -22.45 -17.12
CA THR A 17 0.21 -22.06 -15.74
C THR A 17 -1.07 -21.76 -14.99
N THR A 18 -1.26 -22.46 -13.86
CA THR A 18 -2.38 -22.26 -12.95
C THR A 18 -1.95 -21.52 -11.71
N TYR A 19 -2.79 -20.60 -11.26
CA TYR A 19 -2.64 -19.83 -10.03
C TYR A 19 -3.61 -20.36 -8.99
N SER A 20 -3.13 -20.63 -7.79
CA SER A 20 -3.99 -20.82 -6.64
C SER A 20 -4.57 -19.46 -6.25
N TYR A 21 -5.89 -19.38 -6.02
CA TYR A 21 -6.51 -18.14 -5.64
C TYR A 21 -7.49 -18.29 -4.48
N ALA A 22 -7.67 -17.20 -3.76
CA ALA A 22 -8.72 -17.01 -2.77
C ALA A 22 -9.44 -15.68 -3.00
N LEU A 23 -10.77 -15.72 -2.96
CA LEU A 23 -11.61 -14.52 -2.91
C LEU A 23 -12.01 -14.26 -1.46
N THR A 24 -11.85 -13.03 -1.01
CA THR A 24 -12.26 -12.60 0.33
C THR A 24 -13.00 -11.27 0.29
N SER A 25 -13.93 -11.08 1.20
CA SER A 25 -14.65 -9.82 1.39
C SER A 25 -14.23 -9.08 2.65
N ASP A 26 -13.63 -9.78 3.60
CA ASP A 26 -13.22 -9.29 4.93
C ASP A 26 -11.71 -9.34 5.17
N GLY A 27 -10.96 -10.04 4.30
CA GLY A 27 -9.52 -10.28 4.45
C GLY A 27 -9.16 -11.41 5.45
N HIS A 28 -10.14 -12.06 6.06
CA HIS A 28 -9.94 -13.10 7.07
C HIS A 28 -10.43 -14.47 6.63
N THR A 29 -11.53 -14.50 5.88
CA THR A 29 -12.15 -15.73 5.42
C THR A 29 -12.18 -15.79 3.90
N ALA A 30 -11.91 -16.97 3.34
CA ALA A 30 -12.06 -17.21 1.92
C ALA A 30 -13.53 -17.52 1.61
N ALA A 31 -14.18 -16.67 0.82
CA ALA A 31 -15.52 -16.93 0.28
C ALA A 31 -15.48 -18.00 -0.83
N ALA A 32 -14.39 -18.06 -1.59
CA ALA A 32 -14.11 -19.09 -2.59
C ALA A 32 -12.60 -19.26 -2.74
N HIS A 33 -12.14 -20.47 -3.05
CA HIS A 33 -10.75 -20.76 -3.39
C HIS A 33 -10.70 -21.90 -4.41
N ALA A 34 -9.79 -21.81 -5.34
CA ALA A 34 -9.52 -22.85 -6.35
C ALA A 34 -8.18 -22.59 -7.06
N HIS A 35 -7.92 -23.36 -8.09
CA HIS A 35 -6.82 -23.17 -9.03
C HIS A 35 -7.39 -22.84 -10.41
N ALA A 36 -6.83 -21.84 -11.08
CA ALA A 36 -7.27 -21.46 -12.42
C ALA A 36 -6.10 -20.90 -13.24
N ALA A 37 -6.19 -21.07 -14.56
CA ALA A 37 -5.31 -20.36 -15.49
C ALA A 37 -5.57 -18.84 -15.40
N ALA A 38 -4.59 -18.03 -15.74
CA ALA A 38 -4.66 -16.56 -15.61
C ALA A 38 -5.94 -15.95 -16.21
N GLY A 39 -6.34 -16.40 -17.43
CA GLY A 39 -7.53 -15.91 -18.12
C GLY A 39 -8.87 -16.35 -17.49
N LEU A 40 -8.88 -17.35 -16.60
CA LEU A 40 -10.06 -17.86 -15.92
C LEU A 40 -10.16 -17.38 -14.46
N LEU A 41 -9.23 -16.55 -14.00
CA LEU A 41 -9.27 -15.99 -12.66
C LEU A 41 -10.51 -15.09 -12.48
N PRO A 42 -11.22 -15.23 -11.36
CA PRO A 42 -12.38 -14.41 -11.07
C PRO A 42 -11.99 -12.93 -10.89
N GLU A 43 -12.98 -12.06 -11.03
CA GLU A 43 -12.82 -10.66 -10.62
C GLU A 43 -13.04 -10.52 -9.11
N PRO A 44 -12.37 -9.55 -8.47
CA PRO A 44 -12.74 -9.18 -7.11
C PRO A 44 -14.24 -8.88 -7.03
N SER A 45 -14.92 -9.34 -5.99
CA SER A 45 -16.38 -9.30 -5.84
C SER A 45 -16.99 -7.89 -5.85
N ARG A 46 -16.18 -6.83 -5.84
CA ARG A 46 -16.64 -5.43 -5.91
C ARG A 46 -15.76 -4.63 -6.89
N PRO A 47 -16.34 -3.69 -7.62
CA PRO A 47 -15.58 -2.75 -8.43
C PRO A 47 -14.51 -2.06 -7.58
N GLY A 48 -13.24 -2.09 -8.03
CA GLY A 48 -12.12 -1.56 -7.28
C GLY A 48 -11.56 -2.47 -6.20
N GLY A 49 -11.92 -3.74 -6.21
CA GLY A 49 -11.29 -4.75 -5.35
C GLY A 49 -9.78 -4.87 -5.62
N GLU A 50 -9.04 -5.23 -4.59
CA GLU A 50 -7.59 -5.38 -4.65
C GLU A 50 -7.22 -6.76 -5.22
N VAL A 51 -6.18 -6.82 -6.06
CA VAL A 51 -5.54 -8.07 -6.49
C VAL A 51 -4.18 -8.13 -5.80
N VAL A 52 -3.98 -9.13 -4.94
CA VAL A 52 -2.74 -9.32 -4.17
C VAL A 52 -2.05 -10.58 -4.67
N ALA A 53 -0.80 -10.46 -5.10
CA ALA A 53 0.04 -11.60 -5.45
C ALA A 53 0.90 -12.01 -4.25
N VAL A 54 0.81 -13.28 -3.87
CA VAL A 54 1.62 -13.88 -2.81
C VAL A 54 2.80 -14.60 -3.46
N VAL A 55 4.01 -14.23 -3.05
CA VAL A 55 5.26 -14.87 -3.48
C VAL A 55 5.58 -15.98 -2.50
N PRO A 56 5.68 -17.26 -2.96
CA PRO A 56 6.01 -18.38 -2.09
C PRO A 56 7.42 -18.21 -1.53
N LEU A 57 7.63 -18.73 -0.32
CA LEU A 57 8.93 -18.63 0.36
C LEU A 57 10.07 -19.24 -0.46
N ALA A 58 9.81 -20.33 -1.18
CA ALA A 58 10.82 -20.98 -2.03
C ALA A 58 11.33 -20.10 -3.20
N ALA A 59 10.60 -19.03 -3.57
CA ALA A 59 11.06 -18.05 -4.56
C ALA A 59 11.81 -16.87 -3.95
N LEU A 60 11.97 -16.83 -2.61
CA LEU A 60 12.56 -15.70 -1.89
C LEU A 60 13.83 -16.12 -1.15
N SER A 61 14.82 -15.25 -1.16
CA SER A 61 15.96 -15.26 -0.27
C SER A 61 15.90 -14.05 0.64
N TRP A 62 16.09 -14.27 1.94
CA TRP A 62 16.06 -13.21 2.95
C TRP A 62 17.48 -12.85 3.36
N GLN A 63 17.85 -11.58 3.16
CA GLN A 63 19.16 -11.07 3.50
C GLN A 63 19.04 -9.94 4.52
N ARG A 64 19.88 -9.98 5.55
CA ARG A 64 19.95 -8.89 6.53
C ARG A 64 21.17 -8.03 6.25
N VAL A 65 20.97 -6.74 6.01
CA VAL A 65 22.03 -5.79 5.69
C VAL A 65 22.01 -4.59 6.64
N GLN A 66 23.17 -4.01 6.89
CA GLN A 66 23.30 -2.75 7.58
C GLN A 66 23.25 -1.62 6.54
N LEU A 67 22.17 -0.83 6.52
CA LEU A 67 22.11 0.32 5.62
C LEU A 67 23.05 1.43 6.08
N PRO A 68 23.83 2.05 5.19
CA PRO A 68 24.62 3.23 5.51
C PRO A 68 23.75 4.39 6.00
N PRO A 69 24.26 5.24 6.91
CA PRO A 69 23.55 6.43 7.34
C PRO A 69 23.43 7.46 6.19
N GLY A 70 22.40 8.30 6.25
CA GLY A 70 22.21 9.38 5.29
C GLY A 70 21.60 8.99 3.94
N ILE A 71 21.19 7.73 3.77
CA ILE A 71 20.42 7.32 2.58
C ILE A 71 18.98 7.77 2.76
N PRO A 72 18.41 8.52 1.79
CA PRO A 72 17.01 8.89 1.85
C PRO A 72 16.14 7.65 1.59
N LEU A 73 15.34 7.26 2.59
CA LEU A 73 14.38 6.16 2.53
C LEU A 73 12.96 6.73 2.69
N GLY A 74 12.18 6.73 1.64
CA GLY A 74 10.78 7.17 1.69
C GLY A 74 9.96 6.56 0.56
N ALA A 75 8.65 6.65 0.64
CA ALA A 75 7.70 6.02 -0.28
C ALA A 75 7.92 6.33 -1.78
N ASN A 76 8.62 7.43 -2.10
CA ASN A 76 9.00 7.83 -3.47
C ASN A 76 10.51 7.72 -3.74
N GLN A 77 11.29 7.11 -2.85
CA GLN A 77 12.75 7.18 -2.85
C GLN A 77 13.43 5.84 -3.16
N GLN A 78 12.72 4.94 -3.79
CA GLN A 78 13.29 3.72 -4.39
C GLN A 78 14.11 4.13 -5.62
N THR A 79 15.24 4.77 -5.33
CA THR A 79 16.09 5.39 -6.34
C THR A 79 17.05 4.34 -6.92
N PRO A 80 17.52 4.53 -8.15
CA PRO A 80 18.60 3.70 -8.70
C PRO A 80 19.84 3.65 -7.81
N ARG A 81 20.12 4.75 -7.07
CA ARG A 81 21.24 4.82 -6.11
C ARG A 81 21.05 3.83 -4.95
N LEU A 82 19.85 3.73 -4.37
CA LEU A 82 19.59 2.77 -3.30
C LEU A 82 19.75 1.33 -3.81
N ARG A 83 19.26 1.06 -5.03
CA ARG A 83 19.45 -0.23 -5.67
C ARG A 83 20.94 -0.57 -5.80
N SER A 84 21.77 0.32 -6.34
CA SER A 84 23.23 0.08 -6.48
C SER A 84 23.92 -0.12 -5.13
N ILE A 85 23.44 0.54 -4.06
CA ILE A 85 23.95 0.30 -2.71
C ILE A 85 23.61 -1.12 -2.23
N LEU A 86 22.37 -1.58 -2.46
CA LEU A 86 21.96 -2.93 -2.10
C LEU A 86 22.72 -3.99 -2.91
N GLU A 87 22.93 -3.76 -4.21
CA GLU A 87 23.75 -4.62 -5.07
C GLU A 87 25.16 -4.78 -4.48
N GLY A 88 25.83 -3.69 -4.13
CA GLY A 88 27.17 -3.74 -3.51
C GLY A 88 27.20 -4.35 -2.11
N LEU A 89 26.14 -4.17 -1.27
CA LEU A 89 26.08 -4.78 0.05
C LEU A 89 25.80 -6.28 0.03
N LEU A 90 25.23 -6.76 -1.06
CA LEU A 90 24.79 -8.15 -1.21
C LEU A 90 25.65 -8.98 -2.19
N GLU A 91 26.55 -8.35 -2.95
CA GLU A 91 27.39 -8.98 -3.97
C GLU A 91 28.07 -10.27 -3.47
N ASP A 92 28.70 -10.22 -2.30
CA ASP A 92 29.38 -11.37 -1.68
C ASP A 92 28.45 -12.42 -1.05
N ARG A 93 27.14 -12.16 -1.01
CA ARG A 93 26.15 -13.03 -0.35
C ARG A 93 25.18 -13.70 -1.29
N LEU A 94 25.16 -13.26 -2.54
CA LEU A 94 24.27 -13.78 -3.57
C LEU A 94 25.04 -14.72 -4.49
N LEU A 95 24.39 -15.79 -4.93
CA LEU A 95 24.95 -16.75 -5.88
C LEU A 95 24.73 -16.27 -7.32
N ASP A 96 23.65 -15.54 -7.56
CA ASP A 96 23.25 -15.03 -8.86
C ASP A 96 23.72 -13.59 -9.07
N ASP A 97 23.84 -13.17 -10.32
CA ASP A 97 24.15 -11.78 -10.67
C ASP A 97 23.10 -10.81 -10.10
N PRO A 98 23.51 -9.85 -9.23
CA PRO A 98 22.60 -8.87 -8.64
C PRO A 98 21.77 -8.10 -9.67
N ALA A 99 22.28 -7.93 -10.89
CA ALA A 99 21.57 -7.29 -11.99
C ALA A 99 20.33 -8.07 -12.45
N GLN A 100 20.27 -9.38 -12.22
CA GLN A 100 19.13 -10.23 -12.57
C GLN A 100 18.12 -10.36 -11.42
N LEU A 101 18.49 -9.91 -10.23
CA LEU A 101 17.68 -10.04 -9.04
C LEU A 101 16.82 -8.80 -8.78
N HIS A 102 15.68 -9.03 -8.19
CA HIS A 102 14.82 -8.00 -7.64
C HIS A 102 15.01 -7.92 -6.13
N PHE A 103 15.09 -6.69 -5.62
CA PHE A 103 15.25 -6.40 -4.20
C PHE A 103 14.01 -5.70 -3.67
N ALA A 104 13.63 -6.01 -2.42
CA ALA A 104 12.62 -5.26 -1.70
C ALA A 104 13.01 -5.11 -0.23
N LEU A 105 12.96 -3.87 0.29
CA LEU A 105 13.27 -3.58 1.68
C LEU A 105 12.05 -3.79 2.57
N GLN A 106 12.33 -4.14 3.82
CA GLN A 106 11.29 -4.23 4.85
C GLN A 106 10.52 -2.93 5.02
N PRO A 107 9.22 -3.00 5.38
CA PRO A 107 8.42 -1.82 5.74
C PRO A 107 9.08 -1.05 6.88
N GLY A 108 9.07 0.29 6.79
CA GLY A 108 9.63 1.15 7.84
C GLY A 108 11.17 1.08 7.99
N ALA A 109 11.89 0.57 6.98
CA ALA A 109 13.36 0.58 6.96
C ALA A 109 13.93 1.96 7.27
N ARG A 110 15.03 2.02 8.04
CA ARG A 110 15.71 3.26 8.43
C ARG A 110 17.17 3.22 8.02
N ALA A 111 17.68 4.34 7.53
CA ALA A 111 19.11 4.49 7.27
C ALA A 111 19.92 4.37 8.59
N GLY A 112 21.09 3.75 8.51
CA GLY A 112 21.92 3.49 9.68
C GLY A 112 21.49 2.31 10.54
N SER A 113 20.44 1.58 10.15
CA SER A 113 19.92 0.43 10.91
C SER A 113 20.05 -0.87 10.11
N PRO A 114 20.11 -2.04 10.80
CA PRO A 114 19.98 -3.33 10.15
C PRO A 114 18.54 -3.46 9.60
N VAL A 115 18.44 -3.94 8.36
CA VAL A 115 17.16 -4.11 7.66
C VAL A 115 17.12 -5.46 6.95
N TRP A 116 15.93 -6.03 6.81
CA TRP A 116 15.72 -7.20 5.97
C TRP A 116 15.47 -6.77 4.52
N VAL A 117 16.04 -7.53 3.61
CA VAL A 117 15.88 -7.40 2.17
C VAL A 117 15.38 -8.73 1.62
N ALA A 118 14.23 -8.69 0.97
CA ALA A 118 13.76 -9.81 0.17
C ALA A 118 14.44 -9.77 -1.20
N VAL A 119 14.90 -10.91 -1.66
CA VAL A 119 15.57 -11.08 -2.95
C VAL A 119 14.88 -12.19 -3.73
N CYS A 120 14.56 -11.97 -5.00
CA CYS A 120 14.02 -12.98 -5.90
C CYS A 120 14.46 -12.73 -7.34
N ASP A 121 14.23 -13.71 -8.23
CA ASP A 121 14.45 -13.51 -9.66
C ASP A 121 13.53 -12.42 -10.21
N ARG A 122 14.14 -11.39 -10.82
CA ARG A 122 13.45 -10.23 -11.35
C ARG A 122 12.61 -10.57 -12.58
N SER A 123 13.10 -11.44 -13.45
CA SER A 123 12.40 -11.82 -14.67
C SER A 123 11.17 -12.64 -14.35
N TRP A 124 11.30 -13.62 -13.48
CA TRP A 124 10.19 -14.45 -13.00
C TRP A 124 9.06 -13.61 -12.39
N LEU A 125 9.37 -12.72 -11.46
CA LEU A 125 8.36 -11.88 -10.81
C LEU A 125 7.68 -10.93 -11.82
N ARG A 126 8.48 -10.24 -12.63
CA ARG A 126 7.96 -9.33 -13.66
C ARG A 126 7.04 -10.03 -14.65
N ASP A 127 7.45 -11.22 -15.13
CA ASP A 127 6.72 -11.95 -16.16
C ASP A 127 5.36 -12.43 -15.62
N HIS A 128 5.29 -12.88 -14.35
CA HIS A 128 4.01 -13.17 -13.69
C HIS A 128 3.10 -11.93 -13.56
N LEU A 129 3.66 -10.78 -13.16
CA LEU A 129 2.88 -9.55 -13.06
C LEU A 129 2.35 -9.10 -14.42
N GLN A 130 3.15 -9.22 -15.48
CA GLN A 130 2.75 -8.91 -16.85
C GLN A 130 1.69 -9.88 -17.38
N ALA A 131 1.82 -11.18 -17.13
CA ALA A 131 0.83 -12.17 -17.53
C ALA A 131 -0.53 -11.92 -16.89
N LEU A 132 -0.57 -11.54 -15.61
CA LEU A 132 -1.80 -11.18 -14.89
C LEU A 132 -2.38 -9.86 -15.40
N GLU A 133 -1.55 -8.87 -15.70
CA GLU A 133 -1.99 -7.59 -16.27
C GLU A 133 -2.58 -7.77 -17.67
N ALA A 134 -1.99 -8.61 -18.52
CA ALA A 134 -2.47 -8.90 -19.88
C ALA A 134 -3.87 -9.49 -19.91
N VAL A 135 -4.29 -10.22 -18.87
CA VAL A 135 -5.65 -10.77 -18.72
C VAL A 135 -6.60 -9.87 -17.92
N GLY A 136 -6.23 -8.62 -17.68
CA GLY A 136 -7.06 -7.66 -16.95
C GLY A 136 -7.11 -7.87 -15.43
N ARG A 137 -6.12 -8.57 -14.86
CA ARG A 137 -5.95 -8.77 -13.40
C ARG A 137 -4.69 -8.06 -12.88
N PRO A 138 -4.59 -6.72 -13.00
CA PRO A 138 -3.42 -5.98 -12.56
C PRO A 138 -3.23 -6.15 -11.05
N VAL A 139 -2.06 -6.63 -10.67
CA VAL A 139 -1.71 -6.85 -9.26
C VAL A 139 -1.53 -5.51 -8.57
N SER A 140 -2.19 -5.30 -7.43
CA SER A 140 -2.12 -4.08 -6.62
C SER A 140 -0.97 -4.11 -5.62
N ARG A 141 -0.70 -5.28 -5.04
CA ARG A 141 0.38 -5.52 -4.07
C ARG A 141 1.01 -6.87 -4.33
N VAL A 142 2.30 -6.96 -4.05
CA VAL A 142 3.06 -8.21 -4.08
C VAL A 142 3.58 -8.45 -2.67
N VAL A 143 3.15 -9.54 -2.04
CA VAL A 143 3.48 -9.84 -0.64
C VAL A 143 4.21 -11.17 -0.52
N PRO A 144 5.14 -11.33 0.42
CA PRO A 144 5.75 -12.62 0.68
C PRO A 144 4.78 -13.53 1.46
N GLU A 145 4.79 -14.82 1.21
CA GLU A 145 4.02 -15.83 2.00
C GLU A 145 4.44 -15.83 3.47
N PHE A 146 5.74 -15.71 3.71
CA PHE A 146 6.34 -15.57 5.04
C PHE A 146 7.35 -14.44 5.00
N ALA A 147 7.39 -13.63 6.06
CA ALA A 147 8.29 -12.50 6.17
C ALA A 147 8.99 -12.45 7.52
N PRO A 148 10.25 -11.99 7.59
CA PRO A 148 10.93 -11.70 8.84
C PRO A 148 10.17 -10.63 9.64
N GLY A 149 10.06 -10.86 10.94
CA GLY A 149 9.37 -9.96 11.85
C GLY A 149 8.88 -10.67 13.11
N PRO A 150 8.35 -9.91 14.06
CA PRO A 150 7.76 -10.49 15.27
C PRO A 150 6.54 -11.34 14.88
N THR A 151 6.43 -12.51 15.49
CA THR A 151 5.29 -13.41 15.33
C THR A 151 4.13 -12.99 16.24
N ALA A 152 2.94 -13.45 15.94
CA ALA A 152 1.75 -13.16 16.76
C ALA A 152 1.86 -13.75 18.18
N SER A 153 2.58 -14.87 18.34
CA SER A 153 2.83 -15.53 19.62
C SER A 153 3.95 -14.85 20.44
N GLY A 154 4.72 -13.94 19.83
CA GLY A 154 5.90 -13.32 20.43
C GLY A 154 7.11 -14.27 20.56
N GLY A 155 6.99 -15.52 20.10
CA GLY A 155 8.05 -16.55 20.08
C GLY A 155 8.25 -17.13 18.70
N THR A 156 9.00 -18.20 18.59
CA THR A 156 9.18 -18.93 17.33
C THR A 156 7.87 -19.65 16.96
N GLU A 157 7.42 -19.48 15.72
CA GLU A 157 6.32 -20.23 15.13
C GLU A 157 6.86 -21.19 14.08
N ILE A 158 6.31 -22.40 14.07
CA ILE A 158 6.68 -23.47 13.12
C ILE A 158 5.51 -23.73 12.18
N PHE A 159 5.79 -23.72 10.88
CA PHE A 159 4.81 -24.10 9.86
C PHE A 159 5.35 -25.32 9.11
N ALA A 160 4.59 -26.42 9.12
CA ALA A 160 4.87 -27.57 8.27
C ALA A 160 4.06 -27.41 6.97
N ILE A 161 4.75 -27.40 5.84
CA ILE A 161 4.19 -27.15 4.50
C ILE A 161 4.76 -28.17 3.50
N GLY A 162 4.26 -28.14 2.28
CA GLY A 162 4.76 -28.99 1.19
C GLY A 162 3.86 -30.20 0.92
N THR A 163 4.48 -31.26 0.45
CA THR A 163 3.79 -32.53 0.11
C THR A 163 4.22 -33.66 1.04
N PRO A 164 3.46 -34.75 1.12
CA PRO A 164 3.87 -35.91 1.92
C PRO A 164 5.25 -36.49 1.55
N ASP A 165 5.64 -36.33 0.26
CA ASP A 165 6.92 -36.84 -0.25
C ASP A 165 8.06 -35.85 0.00
N ASP A 166 7.75 -34.54 0.15
CA ASP A 166 8.72 -33.49 0.43
C ASP A 166 8.15 -32.52 1.48
N PRO A 167 8.07 -32.94 2.75
CA PRO A 167 7.60 -32.10 3.83
C PRO A 167 8.69 -31.09 4.25
N GLN A 168 8.33 -29.82 4.27
CA GLN A 168 9.19 -28.71 4.67
C GLN A 168 8.72 -28.07 5.97
N MET A 169 9.64 -27.52 6.71
CA MET A 169 9.39 -26.75 7.94
C MET A 169 9.83 -25.32 7.73
N VAL A 170 8.96 -24.36 8.00
CA VAL A 170 9.28 -22.93 8.04
C VAL A 170 9.30 -22.48 9.49
N LEU A 171 10.43 -21.92 9.90
CA LEU A 171 10.63 -21.30 11.20
C LEU A 171 10.47 -19.79 11.05
N CYS A 172 9.51 -19.20 11.77
CA CYS A 172 9.27 -17.76 11.79
C CYS A 172 9.58 -17.18 13.16
N GLY A 173 10.15 -15.95 13.20
CA GLY A 173 10.44 -15.27 14.45
C GLY A 173 11.62 -15.81 15.21
N GLN A 174 12.51 -16.57 14.57
CA GLN A 174 13.66 -17.19 15.22
C GLN A 174 14.74 -16.16 15.57
N GLY A 175 15.24 -16.26 16.79
CA GLY A 175 16.32 -15.41 17.32
C GLY A 175 15.93 -13.93 17.49
N ALA A 176 16.90 -13.11 17.89
CA ALA A 176 16.73 -11.67 18.11
C ALA A 176 16.37 -10.91 16.82
N ASP A 177 16.64 -11.51 15.69
CA ASP A 177 16.46 -10.91 14.36
C ASP A 177 15.11 -11.24 13.74
N HIS A 178 14.32 -12.10 14.39
CA HIS A 178 13.03 -12.59 13.89
C HIS A 178 13.10 -13.10 12.45
N SER A 179 14.10 -13.96 12.16
CA SER A 179 14.34 -14.50 10.83
C SER A 179 13.23 -15.46 10.38
N VAL A 180 13.19 -15.70 9.06
CA VAL A 180 12.41 -16.76 8.44
C VAL A 180 13.36 -17.73 7.77
N THR A 181 13.22 -19.03 8.06
CA THR A 181 14.08 -20.07 7.50
C THR A 181 13.23 -21.27 7.09
N MET A 182 13.47 -21.81 5.89
CA MET A 182 12.83 -23.02 5.40
C MET A 182 13.84 -24.17 5.44
N LEU A 183 13.44 -25.27 6.02
CA LEU A 183 14.26 -26.46 6.25
C LEU A 183 13.43 -27.74 5.97
N PRO A 184 14.06 -28.86 5.58
CA PRO A 184 13.38 -30.14 5.53
C PRO A 184 12.80 -30.51 6.88
N LEU A 185 11.56 -31.02 6.89
CA LEU A 185 10.91 -31.52 8.11
C LEU A 185 11.49 -32.87 8.49
N SER A 186 12.51 -32.89 9.33
CA SER A 186 13.14 -34.13 9.82
C SER A 186 13.62 -33.99 11.26
N ALA A 187 13.67 -35.09 11.99
CA ALA A 187 14.14 -35.13 13.38
C ALA A 187 15.60 -34.64 13.51
N ALA A 188 16.44 -34.92 12.53
CA ALA A 188 17.84 -34.46 12.53
C ALA A 188 17.92 -32.91 12.41
N VAL A 189 17.12 -32.30 11.55
CA VAL A 189 17.08 -30.87 11.40
C VAL A 189 16.50 -30.18 12.64
N LEU A 190 15.48 -30.75 13.27
CA LEU A 190 14.94 -30.28 14.54
C LEU A 190 15.99 -30.24 15.65
N ALA A 191 16.78 -31.31 15.75
CA ALA A 191 17.86 -31.40 16.73
C ALA A 191 18.94 -30.31 16.48
N LEU A 192 19.32 -30.11 15.21
CA LEU A 192 20.26 -29.05 14.82
C LEU A 192 19.72 -27.65 15.07
N ALA A 193 18.41 -27.43 14.90
CA ALA A 193 17.75 -26.17 15.16
C ALA A 193 17.49 -25.91 16.67
N GLY A 194 17.83 -26.86 17.55
CA GLY A 194 17.57 -26.75 18.98
C GLY A 194 16.09 -26.81 19.36
N LEU A 195 15.26 -27.40 18.48
CA LEU A 195 13.81 -27.51 18.62
C LEU A 195 13.36 -28.91 19.05
N THR A 196 14.24 -29.69 19.66
CA THR A 196 13.89 -31.01 20.21
C THR A 196 12.81 -30.87 21.29
N PRO A 197 11.83 -31.76 21.32
CA PRO A 197 10.81 -31.78 22.37
C PRO A 197 11.49 -31.93 23.75
N GLN A 198 11.53 -30.86 24.52
CA GLN A 198 11.85 -30.92 25.95
C GLN A 198 10.55 -31.07 26.71
N ALA A 199 10.47 -32.11 27.55
CA ALA A 199 9.24 -32.56 28.19
C ALA A 199 8.71 -31.64 29.30
N ASP A 200 9.43 -30.56 29.67
CA ASP A 200 9.16 -29.85 30.91
C ASP A 200 8.83 -28.37 30.78
N ASP A 201 8.77 -27.75 29.58
CA ASP A 201 8.54 -26.31 29.44
C ASP A 201 7.39 -25.99 28.45
N ASP A 202 6.17 -26.23 28.88
CA ASP A 202 4.94 -26.03 28.11
C ASP A 202 4.67 -24.52 27.82
N ALA A 203 5.22 -23.61 28.62
CA ALA A 203 4.97 -22.19 28.53
C ALA A 203 5.76 -21.47 27.41
N ALA A 204 6.86 -22.05 26.96
CA ALA A 204 7.74 -21.52 25.91
C ALA A 204 7.71 -22.33 24.60
N ALA A 205 6.82 -23.32 24.51
CA ALA A 205 6.74 -24.20 23.37
C ALA A 205 6.29 -23.45 22.10
N PRO A 206 7.01 -23.61 20.96
CA PRO A 206 6.63 -22.94 19.72
C PRO A 206 5.24 -23.37 19.24
N VAL A 207 4.45 -22.42 18.75
CA VAL A 207 3.17 -22.72 18.10
C VAL A 207 3.44 -23.43 16.78
N VAL A 208 2.82 -24.60 16.61
CA VAL A 208 2.98 -25.42 15.40
C VAL A 208 1.71 -25.40 14.56
N ARG A 209 1.85 -24.99 13.32
CA ARG A 209 0.79 -25.05 12.31
C ARG A 209 1.21 -25.94 11.16
N ALA A 210 0.27 -26.66 10.56
CA ALA A 210 0.58 -27.57 9.46
C ALA A 210 -0.47 -27.52 8.34
N ASP A 211 0.00 -27.62 7.10
CA ASP A 211 -0.89 -27.97 6.00
C ASP A 211 -1.51 -29.35 6.24
N PRO A 212 -2.80 -29.54 5.92
CA PRO A 212 -3.46 -30.84 6.07
C PRO A 212 -2.69 -31.98 5.43
N ALA A 213 -2.02 -31.76 4.29
CA ALA A 213 -1.26 -32.79 3.58
C ALA A 213 -0.04 -33.35 4.35
N VAL A 214 0.55 -32.55 5.24
CA VAL A 214 1.77 -32.89 5.99
C VAL A 214 1.55 -32.91 7.51
N ALA A 215 0.32 -32.73 7.98
CA ALA A 215 0.00 -32.63 9.41
C ALA A 215 0.43 -33.88 10.19
N GLU A 216 0.13 -35.07 9.69
CA GLU A 216 0.53 -36.33 10.33
C GLU A 216 2.06 -36.49 10.40
N ALA A 217 2.77 -36.12 9.32
CA ALA A 217 4.24 -36.14 9.31
C ALA A 217 4.80 -35.12 10.31
N ALA A 218 4.20 -33.97 10.42
CA ALA A 218 4.59 -32.94 11.38
C ALA A 218 4.37 -33.36 12.82
N GLU A 219 3.21 -33.92 13.17
CA GLU A 219 2.93 -34.44 14.51
C GLU A 219 3.90 -35.56 14.91
N ARG A 220 4.17 -36.47 13.99
CA ARG A 220 5.11 -37.57 14.22
C ARG A 220 6.54 -37.08 14.44
N THR A 221 6.96 -36.07 13.65
CA THR A 221 8.34 -35.58 13.69
C THR A 221 8.56 -34.62 14.86
N LEU A 222 7.58 -33.78 15.18
CA LEU A 222 7.65 -32.80 16.25
C LEU A 222 7.25 -33.36 17.63
N GLY A 223 6.60 -34.54 17.67
CA GLY A 223 6.13 -35.18 18.91
C GLY A 223 5.03 -34.39 19.64
N ARG A 224 4.28 -33.53 18.94
CA ARG A 224 3.22 -32.68 19.52
C ARG A 224 2.08 -32.47 18.53
N PRO A 225 0.87 -32.15 19.02
CA PRO A 225 -0.27 -31.86 18.15
C PRO A 225 -0.02 -30.58 17.33
N VAL A 226 -0.52 -30.56 16.10
CA VAL A 226 -0.43 -29.41 15.21
C VAL A 226 -1.81 -28.76 14.98
N THR A 227 -1.83 -27.46 14.78
CA THR A 227 -3.03 -26.76 14.34
C THR A 227 -3.06 -26.73 12.81
N LEU A 228 -4.17 -27.18 12.22
CA LEU A 228 -4.30 -27.13 10.76
C LEU A 228 -4.34 -25.70 10.26
N HIS A 229 -3.52 -25.40 9.25
CA HIS A 229 -3.41 -24.08 8.65
C HIS A 229 -3.17 -24.22 7.15
N THR A 230 -4.22 -24.08 6.37
CA THR A 230 -4.20 -24.33 4.92
C THR A 230 -3.38 -23.28 4.16
N SER A 231 -2.94 -23.61 2.94
CA SER A 231 -2.28 -22.65 2.03
C SER A 231 -3.15 -21.41 1.74
N THR A 232 -4.46 -21.59 1.66
CA THR A 232 -5.43 -20.50 1.52
C THR A 232 -5.40 -19.56 2.74
N GLN A 233 -5.38 -20.10 3.95
CA GLN A 233 -5.28 -19.30 5.18
C GLN A 233 -3.95 -18.55 5.24
N ARG A 234 -2.83 -19.20 4.88
CA ARG A 234 -1.53 -18.53 4.80
C ARG A 234 -1.53 -17.38 3.79
N ALA A 235 -2.14 -17.58 2.62
CA ALA A 235 -2.26 -16.52 1.62
C ALA A 235 -3.09 -15.33 2.12
N LEU A 236 -4.17 -15.57 2.87
CA LEU A 236 -4.95 -14.52 3.53
C LEU A 236 -4.13 -13.78 4.58
N ASP A 237 -3.36 -14.50 5.40
CA ASP A 237 -2.50 -13.91 6.43
C ASP A 237 -1.40 -13.05 5.79
N ALA A 238 -0.74 -13.55 4.75
CA ALA A 238 0.26 -12.81 3.98
C ALA A 238 -0.30 -11.52 3.38
N ALA A 239 -1.51 -11.56 2.83
CA ALA A 239 -2.17 -10.40 2.23
C ALA A 239 -2.49 -9.29 3.25
N ARG A 240 -2.58 -9.61 4.55
CA ARG A 240 -2.75 -8.62 5.63
C ARG A 240 -1.44 -8.01 6.10
N GLY A 241 -0.32 -8.62 5.76
CA GLY A 241 1.00 -8.11 6.13
C GLY A 241 1.32 -6.75 5.48
N ASP A 242 2.27 -6.04 6.07
CA ASP A 242 2.69 -4.71 5.63
C ASP A 242 3.72 -4.73 4.49
N TRP A 243 4.27 -5.90 4.17
CA TRP A 243 5.24 -6.04 3.09
C TRP A 243 4.62 -5.77 1.72
N ASP A 244 5.37 -5.06 0.88
CA ASP A 244 5.12 -4.97 -0.55
C ASP A 244 6.44 -5.14 -1.29
N LEU A 245 6.55 -6.22 -2.04
CA LEU A 245 7.73 -6.54 -2.84
C LEU A 245 7.76 -5.75 -4.18
N ALA A 246 6.66 -5.09 -4.55
CA ALA A 246 6.61 -4.28 -5.78
C ALA A 246 7.34 -2.95 -5.59
N GLN A 247 8.67 -3.01 -5.43
CA GLN A 247 9.56 -1.87 -5.22
C GLN A 247 10.46 -1.63 -6.46
N PHE A 248 11.23 -0.56 -6.46
CA PHE A 248 12.14 -0.14 -7.53
C PHE A 248 11.47 -0.10 -8.92
N GLU A 249 11.95 -0.85 -9.89
CA GLU A 249 11.40 -0.92 -11.24
C GLU A 249 9.96 -1.43 -11.29
N LEU A 250 9.55 -2.26 -10.32
CA LEU A 250 8.18 -2.73 -10.20
C LEU A 250 7.24 -1.70 -9.52
N ALA A 251 7.78 -0.65 -8.91
CA ALA A 251 7.00 0.44 -8.30
C ALA A 251 6.33 1.35 -9.34
N SER A 252 6.85 1.44 -10.56
CA SER A 252 6.28 2.28 -11.63
C SER A 252 4.88 1.84 -12.05
N THR A 253 4.64 0.53 -12.07
CA THR A 253 3.29 -0.03 -12.14
C THR A 253 2.45 0.30 -10.90
N GLY A 254 3.06 0.56 -9.74
CA GLY A 254 2.39 0.97 -8.50
C GLY A 254 1.74 2.34 -8.58
N ARG A 255 2.31 3.30 -9.32
CA ARG A 255 1.72 4.64 -9.48
C ARG A 255 0.44 4.62 -10.31
N LEU A 256 0.41 3.84 -11.39
CA LEU A 256 -0.81 3.59 -12.16
C LEU A 256 -1.84 2.81 -11.34
N ARG A 257 -1.38 1.88 -10.50
CA ARG A 257 -2.21 1.14 -9.53
C ARG A 257 -2.77 2.07 -8.45
N ALA A 258 -1.97 2.98 -7.90
CA ALA A 258 -2.42 3.98 -6.92
C ALA A 258 -3.44 4.94 -7.52
N MET A 259 -3.28 5.36 -8.77
CA MET A 259 -4.27 6.17 -9.48
C MET A 259 -5.58 5.39 -9.75
N ARG A 260 -5.51 4.11 -10.11
CA ARG A 260 -6.69 3.24 -10.23
C ARG A 260 -7.35 3.01 -8.86
N LYS A 261 -6.56 2.83 -7.78
CA LYS A 261 -7.07 2.72 -6.39
C LYS A 261 -7.76 4.02 -5.95
N ALA A 262 -7.20 5.18 -6.27
CA ALA A 262 -7.85 6.46 -6.04
C ALA A 262 -9.15 6.61 -6.85
N GLY A 263 -9.14 6.18 -8.12
CA GLY A 263 -10.34 6.15 -8.97
C GLY A 263 -11.42 5.21 -8.45
N SER A 264 -11.04 4.02 -7.94
CA SER A 264 -11.97 3.06 -7.36
C SER A 264 -12.49 3.50 -5.98
N ALA A 265 -11.68 4.16 -5.16
CA ALA A 265 -12.13 4.77 -3.91
C ALA A 265 -13.11 5.92 -4.19
N ALA A 266 -12.85 6.75 -5.21
CA ALA A 266 -13.76 7.78 -5.67
C ALA A 266 -15.08 7.18 -6.19
N SER A 267 -15.02 6.11 -7.00
CA SER A 267 -16.22 5.43 -7.47
C SER A 267 -17.01 4.75 -6.35
N ALA A 268 -16.33 4.14 -5.38
CA ALA A 268 -16.96 3.57 -4.20
C ALA A 268 -17.64 4.65 -3.34
N PHE A 269 -17.01 5.81 -3.19
CA PHE A 269 -17.62 6.97 -2.54
C PHE A 269 -18.84 7.48 -3.30
N LEU A 270 -18.76 7.60 -4.64
CA LEU A 270 -19.83 8.12 -5.49
C LEU A 270 -21.02 7.17 -5.58
N TYR A 271 -20.80 5.84 -5.61
CA TYR A 271 -21.86 4.86 -5.87
C TYR A 271 -22.16 3.92 -4.70
N GLY A 272 -21.27 3.82 -3.70
CA GLY A 272 -21.46 2.94 -2.54
C GLY A 272 -22.64 3.35 -1.67
N PRO A 273 -23.60 2.43 -1.34
CA PRO A 273 -24.75 2.77 -0.51
C PRO A 273 -24.38 3.23 0.90
N GLN A 274 -23.28 2.73 1.46
CA GLN A 274 -22.77 3.12 2.79
C GLN A 274 -22.32 4.58 2.86
N TRP A 275 -22.03 5.24 1.73
CA TRP A 275 -21.55 6.62 1.67
C TRP A 275 -22.66 7.64 1.37
N ARG A 276 -23.94 7.22 1.32
CA ARG A 276 -25.07 8.13 1.01
C ARG A 276 -25.13 9.33 1.94
N ALA A 277 -24.98 9.13 3.24
CA ALA A 277 -25.01 10.21 4.23
C ALA A 277 -23.82 11.19 4.01
N ALA A 278 -22.62 10.68 3.77
CA ALA A 278 -21.45 11.50 3.52
C ALA A 278 -21.56 12.31 2.20
N ARG A 279 -22.15 11.73 1.14
CA ARG A 279 -22.43 12.47 -0.11
C ARG A 279 -23.39 13.61 0.10
N TRP A 280 -24.50 13.38 0.82
CA TRP A 280 -25.45 14.44 1.15
C TRP A 280 -24.78 15.54 1.99
N ALA A 281 -23.97 15.16 3.00
CA ALA A 281 -23.23 16.13 3.80
C ALA A 281 -22.26 16.97 2.95
N THR A 282 -21.49 16.34 2.04
CA THR A 282 -20.59 17.04 1.12
C THR A 282 -21.34 17.97 0.17
N GLY A 283 -22.49 17.51 -0.37
CA GLY A 283 -23.34 18.33 -1.24
C GLY A 283 -23.92 19.54 -0.52
N LEU A 284 -24.42 19.36 0.72
CA LEU A 284 -24.91 20.45 1.56
C LEU A 284 -23.81 21.46 1.91
N LEU A 285 -22.60 20.97 2.23
CA LEU A 285 -21.48 21.85 2.55
C LEU A 285 -21.04 22.68 1.34
N ALA A 286 -20.99 22.07 0.15
CA ALA A 286 -20.71 22.78 -1.10
C ALA A 286 -21.79 23.82 -1.42
N ALA A 287 -23.06 23.47 -1.25
CA ALA A 287 -24.17 24.39 -1.45
C ALA A 287 -24.13 25.56 -0.44
N ALA A 288 -23.89 25.29 0.84
CA ALA A 288 -23.74 26.31 1.88
C ALA A 288 -22.57 27.27 1.57
N HIS A 289 -21.43 26.71 1.08
CA HIS A 289 -20.27 27.51 0.69
C HIS A 289 -20.59 28.43 -0.51
N LEU A 290 -21.26 27.91 -1.53
CA LEU A 290 -21.68 28.70 -2.70
C LEU A 290 -22.67 29.79 -2.33
N VAL A 291 -23.64 29.50 -1.47
CA VAL A 291 -24.59 30.50 -0.94
C VAL A 291 -23.85 31.57 -0.13
N GLY A 292 -22.92 31.15 0.74
CA GLY A 292 -22.09 32.06 1.54
C GLY A 292 -21.26 33.01 0.67
N LEU A 293 -20.59 32.49 -0.34
CA LEU A 293 -19.82 33.33 -1.31
C LEU A 293 -20.70 34.29 -2.09
N ASN A 294 -21.89 33.87 -2.52
CA ASN A 294 -22.83 34.76 -3.21
C ASN A 294 -23.38 35.83 -2.30
N ALA A 295 -23.73 35.49 -1.06
CA ALA A 295 -24.21 36.46 -0.07
C ALA A 295 -23.11 37.50 0.24
N TRP A 296 -21.86 37.05 0.40
CA TRP A 296 -20.73 37.97 0.61
C TRP A 296 -20.50 38.88 -0.61
N ALA A 297 -20.48 38.31 -1.80
CA ALA A 297 -20.34 39.12 -3.05
C ALA A 297 -21.48 40.14 -3.21
N TRP A 298 -22.70 39.78 -2.81
CA TRP A 298 -23.84 40.70 -2.84
C TRP A 298 -23.67 41.83 -1.82
N GLN A 299 -23.25 41.53 -0.59
CA GLN A 299 -22.96 42.48 0.46
C GLN A 299 -21.84 43.48 0.04
N GLU A 300 -20.79 42.96 -0.59
CA GLU A 300 -19.67 43.79 -1.13
C GLU A 300 -20.16 44.75 -2.23
N LYS A 301 -21.02 44.27 -3.14
CA LYS A 301 -21.66 45.12 -4.17
C LYS A 301 -22.53 46.22 -3.57
N GLN A 302 -23.30 45.90 -2.53
CA GLN A 302 -24.13 46.92 -1.84
C GLN A 302 -23.26 47.94 -1.11
N ALA A 303 -22.19 47.51 -0.44
CA ALA A 303 -21.26 48.40 0.24
C ALA A 303 -20.57 49.35 -0.76
N LEU A 304 -20.18 48.82 -1.95
CA LEU A 304 -19.60 49.63 -3.01
C LEU A 304 -20.62 50.66 -3.57
N ALA A 305 -21.86 50.23 -3.81
CA ALA A 305 -22.93 51.16 -4.26
C ALA A 305 -23.21 52.27 -3.25
N ALA A 306 -23.26 51.90 -1.95
CA ALA A 306 -23.43 52.87 -0.88
C ALA A 306 -22.28 53.93 -0.84
N LYS A 307 -21.04 53.48 -0.99
CA LYS A 307 -19.87 54.35 -1.07
C LYS A 307 -19.94 55.28 -2.29
N GLN A 308 -20.35 54.78 -3.44
CA GLN A 308 -20.54 55.60 -4.66
C GLN A 308 -21.62 56.66 -4.48
N VAL A 309 -22.75 56.31 -3.83
CA VAL A 309 -23.81 57.27 -3.51
C VAL A 309 -23.31 58.32 -2.53
N ALA A 310 -22.56 57.92 -1.51
CA ALA A 310 -21.98 58.84 -0.54
C ALA A 310 -20.99 59.85 -1.19
N VAL A 311 -20.13 59.37 -2.10
CA VAL A 311 -19.17 60.23 -2.85
C VAL A 311 -19.92 61.19 -3.76
N ARG A 312 -20.98 60.75 -4.47
CA ARG A 312 -21.82 61.62 -5.29
C ARG A 312 -22.55 62.65 -4.42
N GLY A 313 -23.10 62.25 -3.27
CA GLY A 313 -23.74 63.17 -2.31
C GLY A 313 -22.78 64.23 -1.78
N ALA A 314 -21.57 63.85 -1.40
CA ALA A 314 -20.53 64.80 -0.97
C ALA A 314 -20.19 65.84 -2.05
N LEU A 315 -20.05 65.37 -3.32
CA LEU A 315 -19.78 66.33 -4.44
C LEU A 315 -20.92 67.30 -4.62
N THR A 316 -22.19 66.86 -4.68
CA THR A 316 -23.34 67.75 -4.91
C THR A 316 -23.63 68.65 -3.73
N THR A 317 -23.32 68.26 -2.49
CA THR A 317 -23.48 69.10 -1.30
C THR A 317 -22.38 70.16 -1.22
N THR A 318 -21.15 69.87 -1.59
CA THR A 318 -20.00 70.73 -1.50
C THR A 318 -19.94 71.73 -2.70
N PHE A 319 -20.37 71.29 -3.89
CA PHE A 319 -20.34 72.01 -5.14
C PHE A 319 -21.72 72.05 -5.84
N PRO A 320 -22.68 72.89 -5.37
CA PRO A 320 -24.04 72.94 -5.92
C PRO A 320 -24.12 73.30 -7.39
N GLN A 321 -23.08 73.91 -7.96
CA GLN A 321 -22.96 74.30 -9.35
C GLN A 321 -22.80 73.12 -10.33
N VAL A 322 -22.40 71.96 -9.86
CA VAL A 322 -22.22 70.75 -10.68
C VAL A 322 -23.58 70.09 -10.89
N LYS A 323 -24.23 70.35 -12.02
CA LYS A 323 -25.59 69.80 -12.33
C LYS A 323 -25.58 68.37 -12.86
N VAL A 324 -24.47 67.92 -13.42
CA VAL A 324 -24.35 66.54 -13.97
C VAL A 324 -23.10 65.85 -13.40
N VAL A 325 -23.29 64.76 -12.68
CA VAL A 325 -22.19 63.99 -12.10
C VAL A 325 -21.90 62.77 -13.01
N VAL A 326 -20.79 62.85 -13.74
CA VAL A 326 -20.31 61.74 -14.60
C VAL A 326 -19.27 60.93 -13.87
N ASP A 327 -18.27 61.57 -13.27
CA ASP A 327 -17.22 60.96 -12.46
C ASP A 327 -16.96 61.84 -11.25
N ALA A 328 -17.54 61.46 -10.11
CA ALA A 328 -17.53 62.28 -8.90
C ALA A 328 -16.12 62.52 -8.33
N PRO A 329 -15.19 61.59 -8.25
CA PRO A 329 -13.82 61.80 -7.82
C PRO A 329 -13.06 62.82 -8.70
N VAL A 330 -13.12 62.67 -10.01
CA VAL A 330 -12.40 63.54 -10.97
C VAL A 330 -13.00 64.96 -10.98
N GLN A 331 -14.32 65.07 -10.90
CA GLN A 331 -14.99 66.37 -10.82
C GLN A 331 -14.68 67.14 -9.52
N MET A 332 -14.63 66.39 -8.38
CA MET A 332 -14.25 66.97 -7.09
C MET A 332 -12.81 67.46 -7.09
N GLU A 333 -11.88 66.78 -7.69
CA GLU A 333 -10.48 67.18 -7.81
C GLU A 333 -10.34 68.44 -8.69
N ARG A 334 -11.11 68.51 -9.76
CA ARG A 334 -11.14 69.67 -10.66
C ARG A 334 -11.67 70.97 -9.98
N GLU A 335 -12.78 70.83 -9.24
CA GLU A 335 -13.37 71.94 -8.49
C GLU A 335 -12.46 72.41 -7.35
N LEU A 336 -11.83 71.50 -6.64
CA LEU A 336 -10.83 71.82 -5.62
C LEU A 336 -9.61 72.57 -6.21
N THR A 337 -9.18 72.21 -7.41
CA THR A 337 -8.07 72.86 -8.10
C THR A 337 -8.44 74.29 -8.50
N LEU A 338 -9.68 74.49 -9.00
CA LEU A 338 -10.20 75.79 -9.33
C LEU A 338 -10.35 76.70 -8.09
N LEU A 339 -10.80 76.17 -6.97
CA LEU A 339 -10.87 76.90 -5.71
C LEU A 339 -9.47 77.29 -5.19
N ARG A 340 -8.48 76.39 -5.28
CA ARG A 340 -7.10 76.70 -4.91
C ARG A 340 -6.49 77.80 -5.78
N GLN A 341 -6.77 77.79 -7.08
CA GLN A 341 -6.33 78.87 -7.98
C GLN A 341 -6.98 80.22 -7.64
N LYS A 342 -8.26 80.26 -7.25
CA LYS A 342 -8.96 81.50 -6.84
C LYS A 342 -8.56 82.02 -5.46
N ALA A 343 -8.09 81.14 -4.58
CA ALA A 343 -7.65 81.48 -3.22
C ALA A 343 -6.17 81.92 -3.18
N GLY A 344 -5.39 81.66 -4.22
CA GLY A 344 -3.96 82.01 -4.33
C GLY A 344 -3.67 83.21 -5.24
N SER A 345 -4.72 83.86 -5.77
CA SER A 345 -4.67 85.13 -6.47
C SER A 345 -5.34 86.26 -5.61
#